data_602651f0e9518f580f8234fcd99d083b
#
_entry.id   602651f0e9518f580f8234fcd99d083b
#
_cell.length_a   1.000
_cell.length_b   1.000
_cell.length_c   1.000
_cell.angle_alpha   90.00
_cell.angle_beta   90.00
_cell.angle_gamma   90.00
#
_symmetry.space_group_name_H-M   'P 1'
#
loop_
_entity.id
_entity.type
_entity.pdbx_description
1 polymer ?
#
loop_
_entity_poly.entity_id
_entity_poly.type
_entity_poly.pdbx_seq_one_letter_code
_entity_poly.pdbx_strand_id
1 'polypeptide(L)'
;GCPHTAIREDASMNLAAVAELQERFPEMELVLVESGGDNLAATFSPELSDLTLYVIDVSAGDKIPRKGGPGITRSDLLIINKTDLAPLVGADLGVMDRDAKKMRGERPFVFSNLKSGQGVEQIIEFIAAQGMLKAPPNEAVGE
;
A
#
# COMPACT_ATOMS: atom_id res chain seq x y z
N GLY A 1 15.45 -10.82 4.30
CA GLY A 1 16.61 -10.57 3.47
C GLY A 1 16.87 -9.10 3.24
N CYS A 2 17.89 -8.79 2.48
CA CYS A 2 18.17 -7.41 2.14
C CYS A 2 17.07 -6.85 1.25
N PRO A 3 16.52 -5.67 1.55
CA PRO A 3 15.46 -5.08 0.73
C PRO A 3 15.85 -4.93 -0.74
N HIS A 4 17.09 -4.65 -1.03
CA HIS A 4 17.54 -4.49 -2.41
C HIS A 4 17.40 -5.76 -3.23
N THR A 5 17.61 -6.90 -2.64
CA THR A 5 17.45 -8.18 -3.31
C THR A 5 15.99 -8.46 -3.67
N ALA A 6 15.09 -8.17 -2.74
CA ALA A 6 13.67 -8.40 -2.95
C ALA A 6 13.07 -7.39 -3.95
N ILE A 7 13.60 -6.18 -3.97
CA ILE A 7 13.00 -5.10 -4.74
C ILE A 7 13.21 -5.23 -6.23
N ARG A 8 14.38 -5.68 -6.67
CA ARG A 8 14.72 -5.50 -8.08
C ARG A 8 14.95 -6.74 -8.88
N GLU A 9 15.73 -7.63 -8.36
CA GLU A 9 16.40 -8.56 -9.26
C GLU A 9 16.06 -10.01 -9.01
N ASP A 10 15.80 -10.37 -7.78
CA ASP A 10 15.56 -11.76 -7.46
C ASP A 10 14.56 -11.91 -6.34
N ALA A 11 13.37 -12.31 -6.70
CA ALA A 11 12.31 -12.58 -5.75
C ALA A 11 12.28 -14.05 -5.30
N SER A 12 13.20 -14.89 -5.79
CA SER A 12 13.09 -16.34 -5.58
C SER A 12 13.08 -16.74 -4.11
N MET A 13 13.88 -16.09 -3.27
CA MET A 13 13.91 -16.39 -1.86
C MET A 13 12.58 -16.08 -1.17
N ASN A 14 11.98 -14.96 -1.52
CA ASN A 14 10.70 -14.56 -0.96
C ASN A 14 9.55 -15.42 -1.51
N LEU A 15 9.61 -15.75 -2.79
CA LEU A 15 8.63 -16.65 -3.40
C LEU A 15 8.69 -18.04 -2.77
N ALA A 16 9.89 -18.54 -2.50
CA ALA A 16 10.06 -19.82 -1.81
C ALA A 16 9.47 -19.78 -0.39
N ALA A 17 9.68 -18.67 0.32
CA ALA A 17 9.12 -18.49 1.65
C ALA A 17 7.58 -18.46 1.61
N VAL A 18 7.00 -17.77 0.65
CA VAL A 18 5.55 -17.73 0.46
C VAL A 18 5.01 -19.13 0.17
N ALA A 19 5.68 -19.88 -0.72
CA ALA A 19 5.26 -21.23 -1.06
C ALA A 19 5.30 -22.15 0.19
N GLU A 20 6.35 -22.03 1.00
CA GLU A 20 6.44 -22.80 2.23
C GLU A 20 5.30 -22.46 3.19
N LEU A 21 4.97 -21.18 3.33
CA LEU A 21 3.86 -20.76 4.19
C LEU A 21 2.53 -21.30 3.68
N GLN A 22 2.33 -21.32 2.36
CA GLN A 22 1.11 -21.86 1.79
C GLN A 22 0.96 -23.37 2.05
N GLU A 23 2.06 -24.10 2.03
CA GLU A 23 2.03 -25.53 2.38
C GLU A 23 1.71 -25.75 3.85
N ARG A 24 2.27 -24.93 4.73
CA ARG A 24 2.06 -25.05 6.17
C ARG A 24 0.68 -24.59 6.60
N PHE A 25 0.11 -23.63 5.89
CA PHE A 25 -1.17 -23.02 6.24
C PHE A 25 -2.07 -23.00 4.99
N PRO A 26 -2.60 -24.16 4.57
CA PRO A 26 -3.36 -24.22 3.31
C PRO A 26 -4.68 -23.45 3.33
N GLU A 27 -5.17 -23.07 4.50
CA GLU A 27 -6.39 -22.28 4.62
C GLU A 27 -6.14 -20.77 4.55
N MET A 28 -4.90 -20.38 4.43
CA MET A 28 -4.52 -18.97 4.39
C MET A 28 -5.05 -18.31 3.12
N GLU A 29 -5.73 -17.20 3.28
CA GLU A 29 -6.30 -16.46 2.15
C GLU A 29 -5.47 -15.25 1.74
N LEU A 30 -4.60 -14.77 2.65
CA LEU A 30 -3.85 -13.54 2.41
C LEU A 30 -2.44 -13.66 2.97
N VAL A 31 -1.46 -13.24 2.17
CA VAL A 31 -0.08 -13.11 2.60
C VAL A 31 0.33 -11.66 2.43
N LEU A 32 0.83 -11.07 3.49
CA LEU A 32 1.36 -9.70 3.44
C LEU A 32 2.87 -9.76 3.40
N VAL A 33 3.44 -9.16 2.36
CA VAL A 33 4.90 -9.05 2.22
C VAL A 33 5.25 -7.58 2.39
N GLU A 34 6.05 -7.29 3.39
CA GLU A 34 6.42 -5.92 3.70
C GLU A 34 7.84 -5.63 3.28
N SER A 35 8.03 -4.48 2.64
CA SER A 35 9.35 -3.93 2.35
C SER A 35 9.65 -2.83 3.36
N GLY A 36 10.80 -2.90 3.97
CA GLY A 36 11.27 -1.85 4.86
C GLY A 36 12.29 -0.95 4.19
N GLY A 37 12.16 0.35 4.40
CA GLY A 37 13.16 1.29 3.94
C GLY A 37 13.16 1.57 2.45
N ASP A 38 12.03 1.45 1.81
CA ASP A 38 11.89 1.77 0.40
C ASP A 38 12.09 3.26 0.13
N ASN A 39 12.43 3.53 -1.11
CA ASN A 39 12.41 4.89 -1.62
C ASN A 39 11.48 4.94 -2.84
N LEU A 40 11.24 6.16 -3.33
CA LEU A 40 10.30 6.40 -4.41
C LEU A 40 10.69 5.73 -5.74
N ALA A 41 11.95 5.37 -5.89
CA ALA A 41 12.45 4.82 -7.14
C ALA A 41 12.43 3.29 -7.18
N ALA A 42 12.09 2.64 -6.09
CA ALA A 42 12.19 1.18 -5.98
C ALA A 42 10.88 0.57 -5.48
N THR A 43 10.54 -0.59 -6.03
CA THR A 43 9.40 -1.39 -5.60
C THR A 43 9.78 -2.85 -5.60
N PHE A 44 8.95 -3.69 -5.00
CA PHE A 44 9.13 -5.14 -5.10
C PHE A 44 8.99 -5.60 -6.55
N SER A 45 9.61 -6.74 -6.84
CA SER A 45 9.43 -7.40 -8.12
C SER A 45 7.95 -7.72 -8.36
N PRO A 46 7.45 -7.52 -9.58
CA PRO A 46 6.02 -7.73 -9.87
C PRO A 46 5.51 -9.14 -9.57
N GLU A 47 6.36 -10.16 -9.71
CA GLU A 47 5.94 -11.52 -9.46
C GLU A 47 5.77 -11.87 -7.98
N LEU A 48 6.17 -10.99 -7.08
CA LEU A 48 6.10 -11.24 -5.65
C LEU A 48 4.71 -11.00 -5.07
N SER A 49 3.91 -10.18 -5.69
CA SER A 49 2.60 -9.82 -5.13
C SER A 49 1.53 -9.68 -6.19
N ASP A 50 0.30 -10.01 -5.83
CA ASP A 50 -0.87 -9.80 -6.66
C ASP A 50 -1.35 -8.35 -6.59
N LEU A 51 -1.18 -7.72 -5.44
CA LEU A 51 -1.53 -6.32 -5.22
C LEU A 51 -0.38 -5.61 -4.54
N THR A 52 -0.14 -4.39 -4.95
CA THR A 52 0.87 -3.54 -4.33
C THR A 52 0.19 -2.35 -3.67
N LEU A 53 0.38 -2.23 -2.37
CA LEU A 53 -0.04 -1.07 -1.60
C LEU A 53 1.22 -0.25 -1.29
N TYR A 54 1.20 1.00 -1.64
CA TYR A 54 2.34 1.88 -1.36
C TYR A 54 1.94 2.90 -0.31
N VAL A 55 2.69 2.95 0.78
CA VAL A 55 2.35 3.83 1.91
C VAL A 55 3.37 4.95 2.00
N ILE A 56 2.86 6.17 1.97
CA ILE A 56 3.65 7.36 2.29
C ILE A 56 2.97 8.06 3.46
N ASP A 57 3.68 8.95 4.12
CA ASP A 57 3.05 9.76 5.15
C ASP A 57 3.31 11.25 4.93
N VAL A 58 2.45 12.05 5.54
CA VAL A 58 2.50 13.50 5.33
C VAL A 58 3.73 14.14 5.96
N SER A 59 4.41 13.46 6.89
CA SER A 59 5.60 14.03 7.53
C SER A 59 6.77 14.15 6.58
N ALA A 60 6.75 13.42 5.47
CA ALA A 60 7.76 13.54 4.44
C ALA A 60 7.55 14.76 3.53
N GLY A 61 6.43 15.47 3.70
CA GLY A 61 6.12 16.67 2.95
C GLY A 61 5.07 16.45 1.88
N ASP A 62 4.39 17.53 1.51
CA ASP A 62 3.29 17.47 0.55
C ASP A 62 3.75 17.34 -0.91
N LYS A 63 5.05 17.42 -1.15
CA LYS A 63 5.59 17.29 -2.50
C LYS A 63 5.87 15.85 -2.92
N ILE A 64 5.70 14.90 -2.02
CA ILE A 64 6.01 13.49 -2.32
C ILE A 64 5.20 12.96 -3.51
N PRO A 65 3.87 13.16 -3.60
CA PRO A 65 3.16 12.64 -4.77
C PRO A 65 3.67 13.21 -6.10
N ARG A 66 4.01 14.48 -6.15
CA ARG A 66 4.48 15.07 -7.42
C ARG A 66 5.86 14.57 -7.84
N LYS A 67 6.65 14.06 -6.91
CA LYS A 67 7.95 13.48 -7.26
C LYS A 67 7.80 12.22 -8.10
N GLY A 68 6.69 11.54 -7.98
CA GLY A 68 6.42 10.35 -8.75
C GLY A 68 7.24 9.16 -8.31
N GLY A 69 7.65 8.35 -9.27
CA GLY A 69 8.29 7.06 -9.00
C GLY A 69 7.26 5.93 -9.03
N PRO A 70 7.70 4.67 -9.22
CA PRO A 70 6.77 3.56 -9.45
C PRO A 70 5.81 3.29 -8.29
N GLY A 71 6.22 3.53 -7.05
CA GLY A 71 5.30 3.39 -5.92
C GLY A 71 4.14 4.36 -6.02
N ILE A 72 4.41 5.60 -6.40
CA ILE A 72 3.36 6.61 -6.56
C ILE A 72 2.51 6.32 -7.80
N THR A 73 3.14 6.02 -8.93
CA THR A 73 2.44 5.97 -10.22
C THR A 73 1.84 4.62 -10.56
N ARG A 74 2.38 3.54 -10.05
CA ARG A 74 2.01 2.18 -10.47
C ARG A 74 1.41 1.29 -9.41
N SER A 75 1.53 1.63 -8.14
CA SER A 75 0.92 0.81 -7.08
C SER A 75 -0.58 0.73 -7.28
N ASP A 76 -1.17 -0.37 -6.85
CA ASP A 76 -2.61 -0.55 -6.99
C ASP A 76 -3.38 0.39 -6.08
N LEU A 77 -2.86 0.65 -4.89
CA LEU A 77 -3.42 1.64 -3.97
C LEU A 77 -2.29 2.44 -3.35
N LEU A 78 -2.42 3.76 -3.39
CA LEU A 78 -1.52 4.65 -2.66
C LEU A 78 -2.21 5.06 -1.36
N ILE A 79 -1.52 4.88 -0.24
CA ILE A 79 -2.03 5.25 1.08
C ILE A 79 -1.22 6.44 1.58
N ILE A 80 -1.89 7.56 1.81
CA ILE A 80 -1.28 8.77 2.35
C ILE A 80 -1.68 8.84 3.81
N ASN A 81 -0.77 8.40 4.68
CA ASN A 81 -1.04 8.17 6.08
C ASN A 81 -0.60 9.35 6.95
N LYS A 82 -1.02 9.30 8.21
CA LYS A 82 -0.68 10.29 9.24
C LYS A 82 -1.19 11.69 8.92
N THR A 83 -2.41 11.77 8.37
CA THR A 83 -2.99 13.05 7.96
C THR A 83 -3.17 14.03 9.12
N ASP A 84 -3.26 13.52 10.35
CA ASP A 84 -3.32 14.33 11.55
C ASP A 84 -2.05 15.18 11.73
N LEU A 85 -0.93 14.77 11.17
CA LEU A 85 0.32 15.51 11.27
C LEU A 85 0.43 16.66 10.26
N ALA A 86 -0.47 16.72 9.27
CA ALA A 86 -0.36 17.70 8.19
C ALA A 86 -0.19 19.14 8.70
N PRO A 87 -1.02 19.63 9.65
CA PRO A 87 -0.83 20.98 10.16
C PRO A 87 0.49 21.17 10.89
N LEU A 88 0.99 20.12 11.53
CA LEU A 88 2.21 20.20 12.35
C LEU A 88 3.47 20.27 11.49
N VAL A 89 3.43 19.71 10.30
CA VAL A 89 4.60 19.68 9.40
C VAL A 89 4.45 20.65 8.22
N GLY A 90 3.36 21.41 8.20
CA GLY A 90 3.13 22.36 7.13
C GLY A 90 2.77 21.71 5.80
N ALA A 91 2.23 20.50 5.83
CA ALA A 91 1.82 19.80 4.61
C ALA A 91 0.39 20.18 4.24
N ASP A 92 0.17 20.42 2.95
CA ASP A 92 -1.14 20.77 2.42
C ASP A 92 -1.75 19.53 1.77
N LEU A 93 -2.80 18.99 2.39
CA LEU A 93 -3.48 17.80 1.87
C LEU A 93 -4.13 18.05 0.52
N GLY A 94 -4.57 19.29 0.24
CA GLY A 94 -5.12 19.63 -1.06
C GLY A 94 -4.09 19.54 -2.17
N VAL A 95 -2.84 19.93 -1.88
CA VAL A 95 -1.74 19.78 -2.82
C VAL A 95 -1.46 18.31 -3.08
N MET A 96 -1.43 17.50 -2.03
CA MET A 96 -1.19 16.07 -2.16
C MET A 96 -2.30 15.38 -2.96
N ASP A 97 -3.55 15.77 -2.73
CA ASP A 97 -4.70 15.24 -3.47
C ASP A 97 -4.57 15.54 -4.97
N ARG A 98 -4.31 16.79 -5.29
CA ARG A 98 -4.17 17.21 -6.69
C ARG A 98 -3.02 16.49 -7.38
N ASP A 99 -1.87 16.44 -6.73
CA ASP A 99 -0.68 15.82 -7.31
C ASP A 99 -0.83 14.31 -7.44
N ALA A 100 -1.46 13.65 -6.46
CA ALA A 100 -1.74 12.23 -6.54
C ALA A 100 -2.67 11.90 -7.72
N LYS A 101 -3.72 12.69 -7.90
CA LYS A 101 -4.62 12.50 -9.04
C LYS A 101 -3.89 12.66 -10.37
N LYS A 102 -3.02 13.66 -10.45
CA LYS A 102 -2.25 13.89 -11.66
C LYS A 102 -1.29 12.73 -11.97
N MET A 103 -0.62 12.23 -10.97
CA MET A 103 0.37 11.18 -11.14
C MET A 103 -0.22 9.80 -11.34
N ARG A 104 -1.38 9.54 -10.77
CA ARG A 104 -1.97 8.21 -10.78
C ARG A 104 -3.08 8.01 -11.81
N GLY A 105 -3.62 9.10 -12.36
CA GLY A 105 -4.76 9.00 -13.25
C GLY A 105 -5.96 8.41 -12.53
N GLU A 106 -6.44 7.26 -12.98
CA GLU A 106 -7.61 6.61 -12.39
C GLU A 106 -7.26 5.66 -11.24
N ARG A 107 -5.99 5.45 -10.96
CA ARG A 107 -5.60 4.56 -9.87
C ARG A 107 -5.95 5.17 -8.53
N PRO A 108 -6.56 4.41 -7.62
CA PRO A 108 -7.07 4.98 -6.37
C PRO A 108 -5.97 5.33 -5.38
N PHE A 109 -6.28 6.29 -4.54
CA PHE A 109 -5.47 6.61 -3.37
C PHE A 109 -6.39 7.00 -2.22
N VAL A 110 -5.90 6.87 -1.00
CA VAL A 110 -6.69 7.15 0.19
C VAL A 110 -5.85 7.92 1.20
N PHE A 111 -6.48 8.90 1.84
CA PHE A 111 -5.90 9.57 3.00
C PHE A 111 -6.29 8.78 4.24
N SER A 112 -5.35 8.62 5.16
CA SER A 112 -5.60 7.83 6.35
C SER A 112 -4.88 8.38 7.58
N ASN A 113 -5.40 7.98 8.72
CA ASN A 113 -4.72 8.05 10.00
C ASN A 113 -4.92 6.70 10.65
N LEU A 114 -4.03 5.77 10.32
CA LEU A 114 -4.20 4.38 10.72
C LEU A 114 -4.12 4.19 12.22
N LYS A 115 -3.45 5.10 12.92
CA LYS A 115 -3.39 5.06 14.38
C LYS A 115 -4.77 5.24 15.00
N SER A 116 -5.60 6.10 14.44
CA SER A 116 -6.96 6.33 14.91
C SER A 116 -7.98 5.43 14.24
N GLY A 117 -7.60 4.72 13.19
CA GLY A 117 -8.49 3.89 12.39
C GLY A 117 -9.10 4.58 11.19
N GLN A 118 -8.83 5.86 10.98
CA GLN A 118 -9.37 6.58 9.84
C GLN A 118 -8.80 6.04 8.55
N GLY A 119 -9.65 5.66 7.62
CA GLY A 119 -9.25 5.14 6.32
C GLY A 119 -9.04 3.63 6.29
N VAL A 120 -9.02 2.95 7.44
CA VAL A 120 -8.78 1.51 7.51
C VAL A 120 -9.85 0.74 6.74
N GLU A 121 -11.12 1.10 6.87
CA GLU A 121 -12.21 0.40 6.18
C GLU A 121 -12.04 0.47 4.67
N GLN A 122 -11.66 1.62 4.15
CA GLN A 122 -11.45 1.81 2.72
C GLN A 122 -10.33 0.92 2.20
N ILE A 123 -9.27 0.79 2.98
CA ILE A 123 -8.14 -0.07 2.63
C ILE A 123 -8.55 -1.53 2.64
N ILE A 124 -9.28 -1.96 3.67
CA ILE A 124 -9.77 -3.33 3.79
C ILE A 124 -10.70 -3.66 2.63
N GLU A 125 -11.64 -2.77 2.31
CA GLU A 125 -12.56 -2.96 1.20
C GLU A 125 -11.81 -3.10 -0.12
N PHE A 126 -10.79 -2.28 -0.32
CA PHE A 126 -9.97 -2.37 -1.53
C PHE A 126 -9.28 -3.72 -1.64
N ILE A 127 -8.63 -4.17 -0.56
CA ILE A 127 -7.94 -5.45 -0.55
C ILE A 127 -8.91 -6.59 -0.80
N ALA A 128 -10.06 -6.58 -0.14
CA ALA A 128 -11.06 -7.63 -0.30
C ALA A 128 -11.60 -7.68 -1.72
N ALA A 129 -11.94 -6.53 -2.29
CA ALA A 129 -12.51 -6.45 -3.63
C ALA A 129 -11.49 -6.86 -4.70
N GLN A 130 -10.27 -6.33 -4.63
CA GLN A 130 -9.26 -6.61 -5.63
C GLN A 130 -8.63 -7.98 -5.46
N GLY A 131 -8.54 -8.46 -4.23
CA GLY A 131 -8.02 -9.79 -3.94
C GLY A 131 -9.04 -10.90 -4.04
N MET A 132 -10.29 -10.58 -4.37
CA MET A 132 -11.40 -11.53 -4.42
C MET A 132 -11.62 -12.27 -3.11
N LEU A 133 -11.37 -11.59 -2.01
CA LEU A 133 -11.57 -12.14 -0.68
C LEU A 133 -13.04 -12.00 -0.26
N LYS A 134 -13.46 -12.84 0.69
CA LYS A 134 -14.81 -12.73 1.23
C LYS A 134 -14.94 -11.46 2.06
N ALA A 135 -16.09 -10.80 1.98
CA ALA A 135 -16.36 -9.65 2.82
C ALA A 135 -16.33 -10.06 4.30
N PRO A 136 -15.89 -9.17 5.18
CA PRO A 136 -15.91 -9.45 6.61
C PRO A 136 -17.32 -9.77 7.11
N PRO A 137 -17.45 -10.71 8.05
CA PRO A 137 -18.76 -11.13 8.52
C PRO A 137 -19.63 -10.03 9.11
N ASN A 138 -19.03 -9.01 9.68
CA ASN A 138 -19.77 -7.93 10.29
C ASN A 138 -20.53 -7.06 9.29
N GLU A 139 -20.18 -7.15 8.03
CA GLU A 139 -20.92 -6.42 7.01
C GLU A 139 -22.30 -6.95 6.84
N ALA A 140 -22.48 -8.23 7.07
CA ALA A 140 -23.79 -8.84 7.02
C ALA A 140 -24.69 -8.30 8.13
N VAL A 141 -24.11 -7.74 9.15
CA VAL A 141 -24.85 -7.22 10.30
C VAL A 141 -25.37 -5.82 10.04
N GLY A 142 -24.81 -5.16 9.06
CA GLY A 142 -25.17 -3.79 8.74
C GLY A 142 -26.59 -3.59 8.28
N GLU A 143 -27.28 -4.65 7.97
CA GLU A 143 -28.66 -4.56 7.55
C GLU A 143 -29.65 -4.44 8.68
#